data_a737688d30d6ca8baf1feb9abbf0fba5
#
_entry.id   a737688d30d6ca8baf1feb9abbf0fba5
#
_cell.length_a   1.000
_cell.length_b   1.000
_cell.length_c   1.000
_cell.angle_alpha   90.00
_cell.angle_beta   90.00
_cell.angle_gamma   90.00
#
_symmetry.space_group_name_H-M   'P 1'
#
loop_
_entity.id
_entity.type
_entity.pdbx_description
1 polymer ?
#
loop_
_entity_poly.entity_id
_entity_poly.type
_entity_poly.pdbx_seq_one_letter_code
_entity_poly.pdbx_strand_id
1 'polypeptide(L)' 'MSSIIKTVYCPVKGNQIDGGDCFEIVLVADSEAKSTILPEGIEWNEAQRQKCLRCQYHADIK' A
#
# COMPACT_ATOMS: atom_id res chain seq x y z
N MET A 1 1.74 -10.53 -23.03
CA MET A 1 1.73 -10.31 -22.34
C MET A 1 2.02 -10.45 -21.31
N SER A 2 2.31 -10.42 -21.04
CA SER A 2 2.58 -10.77 -19.85
C SER A 2 2.29 -9.83 -18.88
N SER A 3 1.47 -10.06 -18.06
CA SER A 3 1.29 -9.18 -17.04
C SER A 3 2.35 -9.45 -16.07
N ILE A 4 3.12 -8.53 -15.81
CA ILE A 4 4.13 -8.65 -14.83
C ILE A 4 3.56 -8.13 -13.55
N ILE A 5 3.44 -9.00 -12.58
CA ILE A 5 3.03 -8.55 -11.27
C ILE A 5 4.26 -7.99 -10.62
N LYS A 6 4.26 -6.70 -10.46
CA LYS A 6 5.37 -6.03 -9.83
C LYS A 6 5.16 -6.07 -8.32
N THR A 7 6.15 -6.57 -7.59
CA THR A 7 6.09 -6.54 -6.14
C THR A 7 6.92 -5.36 -5.64
N VAL A 8 6.50 -4.79 -4.51
CA VAL A 8 7.19 -3.67 -3.90
C VAL A 8 7.28 -3.91 -2.40
N TYR A 9 8.31 -3.36 -1.80
CA TYR A 9 8.43 -3.44 -0.35
C TYR A 9 7.46 -2.46 0.29
N CYS A 10 6.65 -2.94 1.21
CA CYS A 10 5.68 -2.10 1.90
C CYS A 10 6.10 -1.92 3.35
N PRO A 11 6.47 -0.72 3.77
CA PRO A 11 6.86 -0.49 5.17
C PRO A 11 5.70 -0.67 6.14
N VAL A 12 4.47 -0.53 5.66
CA VAL A 12 3.31 -0.76 6.50
C VAL A 12 3.17 -2.23 6.85
N LYS A 13 3.33 -3.09 5.84
CA LYS A 13 3.23 -4.52 6.07
C LYS A 13 4.55 -5.14 6.51
N GLY A 14 5.65 -4.49 6.18
CA GLY A 14 6.97 -4.98 6.59
C GLY A 14 7.55 -6.04 5.69
N ASN A 15 6.99 -6.24 4.50
CA ASN A 15 7.54 -7.18 3.53
C ASN A 15 7.08 -6.78 2.14
N GLN A 16 7.46 -7.58 1.15
CA GLN A 16 7.08 -7.30 -0.23
C GLN A 16 5.64 -7.74 -0.48
N ILE A 17 4.91 -6.93 -1.21
CA ILE A 17 3.52 -7.20 -1.54
C ILE A 17 3.31 -6.90 -3.02
N ASP A 18 2.17 -7.37 -3.55
CA ASP A 18 1.79 -7.08 -4.92
C ASP A 18 1.54 -5.60 -5.12
N GLY A 19 1.77 -5.12 -6.33
CA GLY A 19 1.44 -3.75 -6.67
C GLY A 19 -0.02 -3.42 -6.43
N GLY A 20 -0.93 -4.38 -6.63
CA GLY A 20 -2.34 -4.17 -6.36
C GLY A 20 -2.63 -3.90 -4.90
N ASP A 21 -1.98 -4.66 -4.01
CA ASP A 21 -2.13 -4.43 -2.58
C ASP A 21 -1.54 -3.08 -2.19
N CYS A 22 -0.40 -2.75 -2.77
CA CYS A 22 0.22 -1.46 -2.52
C CYS A 22 -0.70 -0.32 -2.94
N PHE A 23 -1.34 -0.47 -4.09
CA PHE A 23 -2.27 0.54 -4.59
C PHE A 23 -3.43 0.75 -3.62
N GLU A 24 -3.98 -0.36 -3.09
CA GLU A 24 -5.06 -0.26 -2.12
C GLU A 24 -4.62 0.48 -0.86
N ILE A 25 -3.42 0.18 -0.37
CA ILE A 25 -2.89 0.86 0.80
C ILE A 25 -2.71 2.35 0.52
N VAL A 26 -2.23 2.68 -0.68
CA VAL A 26 -2.05 4.07 -1.09
C VAL A 26 -3.38 4.80 -1.11
N LEU A 27 -4.43 4.17 -1.65
CA LEU A 27 -5.75 4.78 -1.68
C LEU A 27 -6.26 5.09 -0.27
N VAL A 28 -6.04 4.17 0.65
CA VAL A 28 -6.46 4.38 2.03
C VAL A 28 -5.64 5.49 2.67
N ALA A 29 -4.34 5.52 2.41
CA ALA A 29 -3.48 6.57 2.96
C ALA A 29 -3.88 7.95 2.46
N ASP A 30 -4.34 8.04 1.22
CA ASP A 30 -4.77 9.30 0.63
C ASP A 30 -6.23 9.63 0.94
N SER A 31 -6.88 8.80 1.74
CA SER A 31 -8.29 8.97 2.09
C SER A 31 -9.22 8.84 0.91
N GLU A 32 -8.80 8.14 -0.13
CA GLU A 32 -9.64 7.88 -1.29
C GLU A 32 -10.42 6.59 -1.16
N ALA A 33 -10.11 5.79 -0.15
CA ALA A 33 -10.82 4.56 0.13
C ALA A 33 -10.82 4.30 1.62
N LYS A 34 -11.75 3.48 2.06
CA LYS A 34 -11.86 3.14 3.48
C LYS A 34 -10.85 2.04 3.83
N SER A 35 -10.42 2.03 5.08
CA SER A 35 -9.46 1.04 5.53
C SER A 35 -10.00 -0.39 5.45
N THR A 36 -11.29 -0.55 5.26
CA THR A 36 -11.89 -1.88 5.15
C THR A 36 -11.43 -2.61 3.90
N ILE A 37 -10.88 -1.91 2.90
CA ILE A 37 -10.40 -2.57 1.69
C ILE A 37 -8.99 -3.12 1.85
N LEU A 38 -8.32 -2.82 2.96
CA LEU A 38 -6.93 -3.25 3.15
C LEU A 38 -6.84 -4.77 3.23
N PRO A 39 -5.71 -5.35 2.74
CA PRO A 39 -5.49 -6.78 2.88
C PRO A 39 -5.48 -7.19 4.34
N GLU A 40 -5.82 -8.46 4.57
CA GLU A 40 -5.80 -8.99 5.93
C GLU A 40 -4.39 -8.92 6.50
N GLY A 41 -4.32 -8.75 7.81
CA GLY A 41 -3.05 -8.75 8.51
C GLY A 41 -2.40 -7.38 8.62
N ILE A 42 -3.04 -6.36 8.06
CA ILE A 42 -2.52 -5.00 8.18
C ILE A 42 -3.28 -4.26 9.27
N GLU A 43 -2.52 -3.79 10.24
CA GLU A 43 -3.06 -2.94 11.29
C GLU A 43 -2.94 -1.50 10.82
N TRP A 44 -4.05 -0.80 10.72
CA TRP A 44 -4.04 0.55 10.17
C TRP A 44 -4.22 1.59 11.26
N ASN A 45 -3.32 2.57 11.28
CA ASN A 45 -3.41 3.69 12.19
C ASN A 45 -2.63 4.85 11.60
N GLU A 46 -2.56 5.96 12.31
CA GLU A 46 -1.89 7.14 11.78
C GLU A 46 -0.40 6.89 11.52
N ALA A 47 0.25 6.13 12.39
CA ALA A 47 1.68 5.82 12.19
C ALA A 47 1.88 5.05 10.89
N GLN A 48 0.99 4.10 10.60
CA GLN A 48 1.07 3.33 9.37
C GLN A 48 0.79 4.20 8.16
N ARG A 49 -0.18 5.09 8.28
CA ARG A 49 -0.49 6.02 7.21
C ARG A 49 0.72 6.87 6.85
N GLN A 50 1.42 7.37 7.85
CA GLN A 50 2.61 8.17 7.61
C GLN A 50 3.71 7.36 6.92
N LYS A 51 3.86 6.10 7.30
CA LYS A 51 4.83 5.23 6.63
C LYS A 51 4.51 5.10 5.14
N CYS A 52 3.25 4.92 4.81
CA CYS A 52 2.84 4.80 3.41
C CYS A 52 3.07 6.11 2.66
N LEU A 53 2.74 7.24 3.26
CA LEU A 53 2.92 8.52 2.61
C LEU A 53 4.38 8.83 2.33
N ARG A 54 5.29 8.28 3.15
CA ARG A 54 6.71 8.48 2.96
C ARG A 54 7.36 7.41 2.10
N CYS A 55 6.60 6.42 1.71
CA CYS A 55 7.14 5.33 0.90
C CYS A 55 7.47 5.83 -0.50
N GLN A 56 8.64 5.44 -1.01
CA GLN A 56 9.06 5.89 -2.32
C GLN A 56 8.12 5.43 -3.43
N TYR A 57 7.36 4.37 -3.19
CA TYR A 57 6.45 3.85 -4.20
C TYR A 57 5.08 4.52 -4.16
N HIS A 58 4.83 5.37 -3.18
CA HIS A 58 3.51 6.00 -3.04
C HIS A 58 3.15 6.81 -4.27
N ALA A 59 4.08 7.62 -4.75
CA ALA A 59 3.84 8.43 -5.94
C ALA A 59 3.85 7.60 -7.22
N ASP A 60 4.71 6.59 -7.26
CA ASP A 60 4.83 5.75 -8.46
C ASP A 60 3.61 4.90 -8.70
N ILE A 61 2.97 4.43 -7.64
CA ILE A 61 1.84 3.52 -7.77
C ILE A 61 0.58 4.27 -8.21
N LYS A 62 0.52 5.56 -7.95
CA LYS A 62 -0.59 6.36 -8.38
C LYS A 62 -0.34 6.92 -9.77
#